data_a6220ff197cc6ced1e43701f86eae8be
#
_entry.id   a6220ff197cc6ced1e43701f86eae8be
#
_cell.length_a   1.000
_cell.length_b   1.000
_cell.length_c   1.000
_cell.angle_alpha   90.00
_cell.angle_beta   90.00
_cell.angle_gamma   90.00
#
_symmetry.space_group_name_H-M   'P 1'
#
loop_
_entity.id
_entity.type
_entity.pdbx_description
1 polymer ?
#
loop_
_entity_poly.entity_id
_entity_poly.type
_entity_poly.pdbx_seq_one_letter_code
_entity_poly.pdbx_strand_id
1 'polypeptide(L)'
;MNKKKTILLVMPANFGIYKAIEKNLVFNEFNVITLAYDESLFIYPSLITRLQTKFRRYIFRDKNAKHNSKSKVFQKTSQFQRISQQLTEVGGADYALFIRADIWSEEFLRNIRQSVKKDMIAYQWDGMNRFPQVWQNLQWFDRFYVFDPKDFHGESYQFLPITNFYLDYPLEDNSITSDFYFIGSHLSDRQDVIIKF
;
A
#
# COMPACT_ATOMS: atom_id res chain seq x y z
N MET A 1 -0.22 -15.18 29.54
CA MET A 1 -0.89 -14.32 28.54
C MET A 1 -0.10 -14.43 27.24
N ASN A 2 -0.73 -14.88 26.14
CA ASN A 2 -0.06 -14.85 24.85
C ASN A 2 0.20 -13.39 24.44
N LYS A 3 1.46 -13.08 24.12
CA LYS A 3 1.82 -11.74 23.65
C LYS A 3 1.09 -11.48 22.32
N LYS A 4 0.34 -10.37 22.23
CA LYS A 4 -0.32 -9.96 20.97
C LYS A 4 0.73 -9.83 19.85
N LYS A 5 0.39 -10.33 18.68
CA LYS A 5 1.25 -10.22 17.50
C LYS A 5 1.24 -8.78 16.99
N THR A 6 2.39 -8.28 16.57
CA THR A 6 2.51 -6.93 16.00
C THR A 6 2.44 -7.00 14.48
N ILE A 7 1.61 -6.15 13.87
CA ILE A 7 1.50 -6.00 12.43
C ILE A 7 1.82 -4.56 12.01
N LEU A 8 2.69 -4.40 11.02
CA LEU A 8 2.92 -3.14 10.32
C LEU A 8 1.93 -3.04 9.16
N LEU A 9 0.99 -2.09 9.23
CA LEU A 9 0.07 -1.77 8.15
C LEU A 9 0.65 -0.62 7.32
N VAL A 10 0.90 -0.85 6.03
CA VAL A 10 1.43 0.15 5.09
C VAL A 10 0.42 0.37 3.97
N MET A 11 -0.19 1.56 3.89
CA MET A 11 -1.21 1.81 2.87
C MET A 11 -1.42 3.30 2.60
N PRO A 12 -2.05 3.66 1.46
CA PRO A 12 -2.44 5.05 1.20
C PRO A 12 -3.42 5.57 2.25
N ALA A 13 -3.26 6.85 2.62
CA ALA A 13 -4.16 7.53 3.56
C ALA A 13 -5.53 7.92 2.94
N ASN A 14 -5.70 7.63 1.64
CA ASN A 14 -6.86 8.05 0.86
C ASN A 14 -8.17 7.58 1.48
N PHE A 15 -9.14 8.47 1.54
CA PHE A 15 -10.51 8.22 2.02
C PHE A 15 -10.64 7.66 3.46
N GLY A 16 -9.56 7.63 4.22
CA GLY A 16 -9.59 7.14 5.61
C GLY A 16 -9.77 5.62 5.76
N ILE A 17 -9.73 4.84 4.67
CA ILE A 17 -9.90 3.37 4.68
C ILE A 17 -8.90 2.70 5.63
N TYR A 18 -7.69 3.24 5.75
CA TYR A 18 -6.68 2.71 6.66
C TYR A 18 -7.16 2.64 8.12
N LYS A 19 -8.01 3.59 8.55
CA LYS A 19 -8.56 3.60 9.92
C LYS A 19 -9.50 2.43 10.16
N ALA A 20 -10.30 2.08 9.15
CA ALA A 20 -11.20 0.93 9.23
C ALA A 20 -10.43 -0.39 9.28
N ILE A 21 -9.39 -0.53 8.45
CA ILE A 21 -8.52 -1.72 8.45
C ILE A 21 -7.73 -1.81 9.77
N GLU A 22 -7.17 -0.70 10.25
CA GLU A 22 -6.47 -0.64 11.55
C GLU A 22 -7.40 -1.06 12.69
N LYS A 23 -8.63 -0.51 12.76
CA LYS A 23 -9.64 -0.88 13.75
C LYS A 23 -9.97 -2.36 13.68
N ASN A 24 -10.11 -2.93 12.48
CA ASN A 24 -10.37 -4.35 12.30
C ASN A 24 -9.19 -5.23 12.77
N LEU A 25 -7.97 -4.84 12.49
CA LEU A 25 -6.79 -5.56 12.97
C LEU A 25 -6.68 -5.51 14.50
N VAL A 26 -6.97 -4.35 15.10
CA VAL A 26 -7.00 -4.21 16.57
C VAL A 26 -8.11 -5.08 17.19
N PHE A 27 -9.30 -5.12 16.57
CA PHE A 27 -10.39 -5.98 16.99
C PHE A 27 -9.99 -7.46 16.95
N ASN A 28 -9.21 -7.85 15.93
CA ASN A 28 -8.63 -9.19 15.80
C ASN A 28 -7.33 -9.40 16.64
N GLU A 29 -7.19 -8.62 17.71
CA GLU A 29 -6.14 -8.76 18.72
C GLU A 29 -4.70 -8.51 18.25
N PHE A 30 -4.49 -7.82 17.12
CA PHE A 30 -3.18 -7.36 16.73
C PHE A 30 -2.78 -6.07 17.46
N ASN A 31 -1.48 -5.93 17.72
CA ASN A 31 -0.86 -4.64 17.98
C ASN A 31 -0.48 -4.02 16.64
N VAL A 32 -1.08 -2.89 16.27
CA VAL A 32 -0.95 -2.32 14.92
C VAL A 32 -0.04 -1.09 14.93
N ILE A 33 0.95 -1.09 14.04
CA ILE A 33 1.77 0.07 13.70
C ILE A 33 1.36 0.49 12.30
N THR A 34 0.80 1.69 12.13
CA THR A 34 0.23 2.13 10.86
C THR A 34 1.09 3.18 10.19
N LEU A 35 1.56 2.88 8.97
CA LEU A 35 2.15 3.79 8.02
C LEU A 35 1.12 4.16 6.95
N ALA A 36 0.21 5.07 7.29
CA ALA A 36 -0.72 5.64 6.32
C ALA A 36 -0.03 6.79 5.59
N TYR A 37 0.29 6.61 4.31
CA TYR A 37 1.05 7.58 3.53
C TYR A 37 0.16 8.40 2.60
N ASP A 38 0.49 9.67 2.45
CA ASP A 38 -0.09 10.54 1.44
C ASP A 38 0.80 10.52 0.19
N GLU A 39 0.22 10.16 -0.95
CA GLU A 39 0.95 10.13 -2.23
C GLU A 39 1.46 11.51 -2.66
N SER A 40 0.86 12.60 -2.17
CA SER A 40 1.35 13.96 -2.40
C SER A 40 2.73 14.22 -1.80
N LEU A 41 3.12 13.47 -0.77
CA LEU A 41 4.45 13.55 -0.15
C LEU A 41 5.56 12.92 -0.99
N PHE A 42 5.21 12.14 -2.02
CA PHE A 42 6.17 11.58 -2.98
C PHE A 42 6.57 12.64 -4.02
N ILE A 43 7.23 13.68 -3.57
CA ILE A 43 7.71 14.81 -4.39
C ILE A 43 9.18 14.66 -4.75
N TYR A 44 9.65 15.49 -5.69
CA TYR A 44 11.09 15.61 -5.93
C TYR A 44 11.72 16.50 -4.86
N PRO A 45 12.89 16.13 -4.31
CA PRO A 45 13.56 16.92 -3.27
C PRO A 45 14.03 18.30 -3.78
N SER A 46 14.31 18.41 -5.06
CA SER A 46 14.75 19.67 -5.68
C SER A 46 14.54 19.66 -7.19
N LEU A 47 14.63 20.85 -7.82
CA LEU A 47 14.61 20.99 -9.26
C LEU A 47 15.79 20.25 -9.91
N ILE A 48 16.96 20.27 -9.28
CA ILE A 48 18.15 19.55 -9.75
C ILE A 48 17.87 18.04 -9.79
N THR A 49 17.31 17.47 -8.72
CA THR A 49 16.94 16.04 -8.69
C THR A 49 15.91 15.71 -9.77
N ARG A 50 14.97 16.62 -10.03
CA ARG A 50 13.99 16.44 -11.11
C ARG A 50 14.66 16.40 -12.49
N LEU A 51 15.65 17.28 -12.74
CA LEU A 51 16.41 17.28 -13.99
C LEU A 51 17.29 16.04 -14.13
N GLN A 52 18.02 15.67 -13.08
CA GLN A 52 18.83 14.44 -13.05
C GLN A 52 17.98 13.19 -13.30
N THR A 53 16.78 13.14 -12.70
CA THR A 53 15.83 12.04 -12.91
C THR A 53 15.34 11.98 -14.35
N LYS A 54 15.04 13.13 -14.96
CA LYS A 54 14.70 13.20 -16.39
C LYS A 54 15.85 12.71 -17.24
N PHE A 55 17.08 13.19 -16.99
CA PHE A 55 18.28 12.78 -17.71
C PHE A 55 18.49 11.27 -17.63
N ARG A 56 18.45 10.67 -16.42
CA ARG A 56 18.56 9.22 -16.24
C ARG A 56 17.49 8.47 -17.01
N ARG A 57 16.25 8.96 -16.99
CA ARG A 57 15.14 8.32 -17.69
C ARG A 57 15.31 8.33 -19.20
N TYR A 58 15.78 9.44 -19.77
CA TYR A 58 15.91 9.59 -21.22
C TYR A 58 17.22 8.99 -21.76
N ILE A 59 18.35 9.23 -21.10
CA ILE A 59 19.68 8.79 -21.58
C ILE A 59 19.94 7.34 -21.19
N PHE A 60 19.74 6.97 -19.93
CA PHE A 60 20.00 5.62 -19.44
C PHE A 60 18.78 4.71 -19.48
N ARG A 61 17.66 5.17 -20.01
CA ARG A 61 16.37 4.43 -20.07
C ARG A 61 15.95 3.85 -18.71
N ASP A 62 16.37 4.48 -17.61
CA ASP A 62 16.03 4.08 -16.25
C ASP A 62 14.56 4.40 -15.96
N LYS A 63 13.67 3.43 -16.22
CA LYS A 63 12.23 3.56 -16.01
C LYS A 63 11.87 3.86 -14.55
N ASN A 64 12.72 3.46 -13.61
CA ASN A 64 12.49 3.58 -12.17
C ASN A 64 13.09 4.85 -11.56
N ALA A 65 13.87 5.63 -12.31
CA ALA A 65 14.55 6.81 -11.77
C ALA A 65 13.58 7.78 -11.05
N LYS A 66 12.40 7.99 -11.60
CA LYS A 66 11.36 8.85 -11.02
C LYS A 66 10.88 8.29 -9.68
N HIS A 67 10.58 7.01 -9.65
CA HIS A 67 10.05 6.30 -8.50
C HIS A 67 11.07 6.29 -7.36
N ASN A 68 12.29 5.85 -7.64
CA ASN A 68 13.37 5.79 -6.67
C ASN A 68 13.70 7.16 -6.07
N SER A 69 13.70 8.21 -6.88
CA SER A 69 13.97 9.57 -6.39
C SER A 69 12.89 10.06 -5.41
N LYS A 70 11.64 9.77 -5.68
CA LYS A 70 10.51 10.17 -4.82
C LYS A 70 10.43 9.35 -3.54
N SER A 71 10.63 8.05 -3.62
CA SER A 71 10.63 7.15 -2.47
C SER A 71 11.72 7.51 -1.45
N LYS A 72 12.91 7.91 -1.90
CA LYS A 72 14.00 8.39 -1.03
C LYS A 72 13.63 9.63 -0.21
N VAL A 73 12.79 10.50 -0.75
CA VAL A 73 12.30 11.67 0.01
C VAL A 73 11.36 11.24 1.11
N PHE A 74 10.45 10.35 0.80
CA PHE A 74 9.49 9.85 1.78
C PHE A 74 10.20 9.20 2.98
N GLN A 75 11.27 8.44 2.76
CA GLN A 75 12.07 7.82 3.83
C GLN A 75 12.71 8.83 4.80
N LYS A 76 12.86 10.09 4.38
CA LYS A 76 13.37 11.18 5.21
C LYS A 76 12.29 11.94 5.97
N THR A 77 11.01 11.59 5.77
CA THR A 77 9.92 12.26 6.47
C THR A 77 9.89 11.87 7.95
N SER A 78 9.42 12.78 8.78
CA SER A 78 9.21 12.52 10.21
C SER A 78 8.24 11.35 10.45
N GLN A 79 7.28 11.15 9.55
CA GLN A 79 6.36 10.04 9.61
C GLN A 79 7.10 8.70 9.52
N PHE A 80 8.00 8.54 8.55
CA PHE A 80 8.77 7.31 8.40
C PHE A 80 9.73 7.09 9.56
N GLN A 81 10.40 8.14 10.02
CA GLN A 81 11.30 8.06 11.18
C GLN A 81 10.57 7.58 12.43
N ARG A 82 9.38 8.12 12.68
CA ARG A 82 8.53 7.69 13.81
C ARG A 82 8.18 6.20 13.72
N ILE A 83 7.77 5.72 12.56
CA ILE A 83 7.44 4.30 12.35
C ILE A 83 8.67 3.41 12.56
N SER A 84 9.82 3.81 12.05
CA SER A 84 11.08 3.07 12.25
C SER A 84 11.45 3.00 13.73
N GLN A 85 11.25 4.08 14.48
CA GLN A 85 11.47 4.09 15.93
C GLN A 85 10.50 3.15 16.63
N GLN A 86 9.19 3.23 16.35
CA GLN A 86 8.19 2.34 16.92
C GLN A 86 8.49 0.86 16.65
N LEU A 87 8.92 0.52 15.43
CA LEU A 87 9.32 -0.84 15.10
C LEU A 87 10.53 -1.29 15.94
N THR A 88 11.50 -0.40 16.14
CA THR A 88 12.66 -0.68 16.97
C THR A 88 12.28 -0.91 18.44
N GLU A 89 11.42 -0.06 19.00
CA GLU A 89 10.96 -0.13 20.39
C GLU A 89 10.22 -1.44 20.70
N VAL A 90 9.43 -1.96 19.75
CA VAL A 90 8.73 -3.23 19.92
C VAL A 90 9.57 -4.45 19.53
N GLY A 91 10.80 -4.24 19.05
CA GLY A 91 11.69 -5.29 18.57
C GLY A 91 11.25 -5.90 17.23
N GLY A 92 10.67 -5.09 16.34
CA GLY A 92 10.15 -5.48 15.02
C GLY A 92 8.70 -5.95 15.03
N ALA A 93 8.08 -6.00 13.85
CA ALA A 93 6.75 -6.54 13.65
C ALA A 93 6.78 -8.05 13.40
N ASP A 94 5.71 -8.75 13.77
CA ASP A 94 5.55 -10.15 13.38
C ASP A 94 5.20 -10.26 11.90
N TYR A 95 4.34 -9.36 11.41
CA TYR A 95 3.88 -9.31 10.03
C TYR A 95 3.94 -7.89 9.48
N ALA A 96 4.00 -7.76 8.16
CA ALA A 96 3.71 -6.51 7.47
C ALA A 96 2.66 -6.73 6.38
N LEU A 97 1.66 -5.85 6.32
CA LEU A 97 0.63 -5.82 5.30
C LEU A 97 0.77 -4.54 4.48
N PHE A 98 1.05 -4.70 3.21
CA PHE A 98 1.16 -3.61 2.26
C PHE A 98 -0.08 -3.56 1.38
N ILE A 99 -0.82 -2.46 1.41
CA ILE A 99 -1.83 -2.15 0.41
C ILE A 99 -1.18 -1.22 -0.61
N ARG A 100 -1.02 -1.69 -1.84
CA ARG A 100 -0.17 -1.12 -2.89
C ARG A 100 1.33 -1.25 -2.61
N ALA A 101 1.95 -2.13 -3.38
CA ALA A 101 3.39 -2.40 -3.31
C ALA A 101 4.20 -1.66 -4.38
N ASP A 102 3.55 -0.96 -5.31
CA ASP A 102 4.15 -0.36 -6.51
C ASP A 102 4.98 0.90 -6.24
N ILE A 103 4.70 1.61 -5.14
CA ILE A 103 5.32 2.91 -4.88
C ILE A 103 6.64 2.85 -4.10
N TRP A 104 7.00 1.69 -3.57
CA TRP A 104 8.15 1.54 -2.69
C TRP A 104 9.42 1.24 -3.46
N SER A 105 10.54 1.85 -3.03
CA SER A 105 11.85 1.49 -3.56
C SER A 105 12.31 0.17 -2.94
N GLU A 106 13.20 -0.53 -3.66
CA GLU A 106 13.85 -1.73 -3.14
C GLU A 106 14.54 -1.51 -1.80
N GLU A 107 15.23 -0.38 -1.64
CA GLU A 107 15.90 0.00 -0.38
C GLU A 107 14.91 0.09 0.79
N PHE A 108 13.72 0.69 0.56
CA PHE A 108 12.66 0.76 1.57
C PHE A 108 12.17 -0.63 1.95
N LEU A 109 11.83 -1.46 0.96
CA LEU A 109 11.31 -2.80 1.22
C LEU A 109 12.32 -3.69 1.94
N ARG A 110 13.60 -3.59 1.57
CA ARG A 110 14.70 -4.29 2.25
C ARG A 110 14.80 -3.88 3.72
N ASN A 111 14.72 -2.59 4.01
CA ASN A 111 14.80 -2.08 5.38
C ASN A 111 13.61 -2.56 6.22
N ILE A 112 12.40 -2.52 5.65
CA ILE A 112 11.22 -3.04 6.35
C ILE A 112 11.33 -4.55 6.55
N ARG A 113 11.80 -5.30 5.54
CA ARG A 113 11.98 -6.76 5.65
C ARG A 113 12.85 -7.16 6.82
N GLN A 114 13.89 -6.40 7.11
CA GLN A 114 14.77 -6.64 8.27
C GLN A 114 14.08 -6.46 9.62
N SER A 115 12.99 -5.68 9.65
CA SER A 115 12.19 -5.43 10.85
C SER A 115 10.97 -6.34 10.97
N VAL A 116 10.75 -7.27 10.01
CA VAL A 116 9.61 -8.20 9.99
C VAL A 116 10.09 -9.62 10.27
N LYS A 117 9.52 -10.24 11.31
CA LYS A 117 9.95 -11.56 11.80
C LYS A 117 9.37 -12.73 11.00
N LYS A 118 8.19 -12.56 10.45
CA LYS A 118 7.46 -13.59 9.70
C LYS A 118 7.17 -13.09 8.28
N ASP A 119 5.90 -13.02 7.90
CA ASP A 119 5.51 -12.75 6.53
C ASP A 119 5.37 -11.25 6.24
N MET A 120 5.89 -10.84 5.11
CA MET A 120 5.51 -9.62 4.41
C MET A 120 4.46 -9.97 3.36
N ILE A 121 3.30 -9.36 3.46
CA ILE A 121 2.13 -9.63 2.63
C ILE A 121 1.80 -8.37 1.84
N ALA A 122 1.56 -8.50 0.55
CA ALA A 122 1.06 -7.40 -0.26
C ALA A 122 -0.33 -7.70 -0.82
N TYR A 123 -1.15 -6.67 -0.88
CA TYR A 123 -2.37 -6.63 -1.67
C TYR A 123 -2.31 -5.46 -2.65
N GLN A 124 -2.28 -5.79 -3.93
CA GLN A 124 -2.31 -4.81 -5.00
C GLN A 124 -3.76 -4.61 -5.46
N TRP A 125 -4.38 -3.53 -5.04
CA TRP A 125 -5.79 -3.23 -5.33
C TRP A 125 -6.03 -2.57 -6.70
N ASP A 126 -4.96 -2.28 -7.44
CA ASP A 126 -4.99 -1.86 -8.85
C ASP A 126 -4.34 -2.95 -9.71
N GLY A 127 -4.78 -3.09 -10.96
CA GLY A 127 -4.18 -4.06 -11.88
C GLY A 127 -2.68 -3.86 -12.05
N MET A 128 -1.92 -4.95 -12.08
CA MET A 128 -0.45 -4.96 -12.13
C MET A 128 0.10 -4.19 -13.33
N ASN A 129 -0.59 -4.25 -14.47
CA ASN A 129 -0.19 -3.56 -15.69
C ASN A 129 -0.29 -2.03 -15.58
N ARG A 130 -1.13 -1.52 -14.69
CA ARG A 130 -1.25 -0.08 -14.44
C ARG A 130 -0.01 0.50 -13.77
N PHE A 131 0.64 -0.32 -12.94
CA PHE A 131 1.82 0.07 -12.16
C PHE A 131 2.95 -0.96 -12.32
N PRO A 132 3.61 -1.00 -13.50
CA PRO A 132 4.58 -2.05 -13.83
C PRO A 132 5.79 -2.10 -12.89
N GLN A 133 6.01 -1.07 -12.06
CA GLN A 133 7.07 -1.08 -11.04
C GLN A 133 6.87 -2.15 -9.98
N VAL A 134 5.62 -2.57 -9.77
CA VAL A 134 5.28 -3.59 -8.77
C VAL A 134 5.98 -4.94 -9.04
N TRP A 135 6.22 -5.28 -10.30
CA TRP A 135 6.89 -6.53 -10.69
C TRP A 135 8.28 -6.69 -10.07
N GLN A 136 9.02 -5.60 -9.88
CA GLN A 136 10.35 -5.62 -9.27
C GLN A 136 10.29 -5.82 -7.76
N ASN A 137 9.15 -5.52 -7.16
CA ASN A 137 8.95 -5.57 -5.72
C ASN A 137 8.44 -6.92 -5.23
N LEU A 138 7.99 -7.81 -6.12
CA LEU A 138 7.41 -9.12 -5.76
C LEU A 138 8.32 -9.95 -4.86
N GLN A 139 9.64 -9.95 -5.13
CA GLN A 139 10.64 -10.72 -4.39
C GLN A 139 10.71 -10.40 -2.89
N TRP A 140 10.13 -9.27 -2.46
CA TRP A 140 10.15 -8.84 -1.06
C TRP A 140 8.98 -9.38 -0.24
N PHE A 141 7.98 -9.97 -0.91
CA PHE A 141 6.75 -10.43 -0.27
C PHE A 141 6.67 -11.96 -0.27
N ASP A 142 6.27 -12.52 0.86
CA ASP A 142 6.04 -13.95 1.02
C ASP A 142 4.71 -14.36 0.39
N ARG A 143 3.73 -13.42 0.38
CA ARG A 143 2.41 -13.60 -0.26
C ARG A 143 2.01 -12.32 -0.96
N PHE A 144 1.48 -12.48 -2.17
CA PHE A 144 1.05 -11.36 -2.99
C PHE A 144 -0.37 -11.58 -3.51
N TYR A 145 -1.28 -10.71 -3.06
CA TYR A 145 -2.69 -10.77 -3.44
C TYR A 145 -3.00 -9.75 -4.52
N VAL A 146 -3.79 -10.17 -5.52
CA VAL A 146 -4.27 -9.34 -6.62
C VAL A 146 -5.77 -9.53 -6.81
N PHE A 147 -6.46 -8.49 -7.27
CA PHE A 147 -7.91 -8.55 -7.49
C PHE A 147 -8.28 -8.78 -8.97
N ASP A 148 -7.43 -8.34 -9.92
CA ASP A 148 -7.73 -8.46 -11.36
C ASP A 148 -7.42 -9.89 -11.83
N PRO A 149 -8.42 -10.64 -12.34
CA PRO A 149 -8.20 -11.98 -12.88
C PRO A 149 -7.14 -12.06 -13.98
N LYS A 150 -6.92 -10.97 -14.72
CA LYS A 150 -5.88 -10.91 -15.76
C LYS A 150 -4.46 -11.00 -15.21
N ASP A 151 -4.28 -10.68 -13.93
CA ASP A 151 -2.98 -10.73 -13.28
C ASP A 151 -2.61 -12.15 -12.80
N PHE A 152 -3.57 -13.11 -12.77
CA PHE A 152 -3.30 -14.48 -12.31
C PHE A 152 -2.46 -15.33 -13.25
N HIS A 153 -2.23 -14.86 -14.47
CA HIS A 153 -1.54 -15.64 -15.51
C HIS A 153 -0.03 -15.36 -15.58
N GLY A 154 0.56 -14.79 -14.52
CA GLY A 154 2.00 -14.59 -14.45
C GLY A 154 2.74 -15.91 -14.24
N GLU A 155 3.58 -16.32 -15.19
CA GLU A 155 4.29 -17.61 -15.16
C GLU A 155 5.35 -17.70 -14.04
N SER A 156 5.80 -16.57 -13.48
CA SER A 156 6.94 -16.50 -12.57
C SER A 156 6.62 -16.28 -11.10
N TYR A 157 5.35 -16.00 -10.76
CA TYR A 157 4.92 -15.73 -9.38
C TYR A 157 3.51 -16.22 -9.13
N GLN A 158 3.29 -16.90 -8.02
CA GLN A 158 1.96 -17.36 -7.64
C GLN A 158 1.20 -16.24 -6.96
N PHE A 159 0.31 -15.58 -7.69
CA PHE A 159 -0.62 -14.62 -7.14
C PHE A 159 -1.80 -15.31 -6.45
N LEU A 160 -2.24 -14.70 -5.36
CA LEU A 160 -3.41 -15.17 -4.61
C LEU A 160 -4.60 -14.24 -4.91
N PRO A 161 -5.79 -14.78 -5.22
CA PRO A 161 -6.96 -13.97 -5.48
C PRO A 161 -7.48 -13.32 -4.20
N ILE A 162 -7.89 -12.06 -4.31
CA ILE A 162 -8.66 -11.35 -3.29
C ILE A 162 -9.68 -10.45 -3.98
N THR A 163 -10.89 -10.39 -3.44
CA THR A 163 -11.97 -9.59 -4.06
C THR A 163 -12.25 -8.32 -3.30
N ASN A 164 -12.30 -8.38 -1.97
CA ASN A 164 -12.68 -7.24 -1.13
C ASN A 164 -12.17 -7.41 0.31
N PHE A 165 -12.36 -6.37 1.12
CA PHE A 165 -12.13 -6.40 2.57
C PHE A 165 -13.41 -6.74 3.31
N TYR A 166 -13.29 -7.58 4.33
CA TYR A 166 -14.32 -7.78 5.35
C TYR A 166 -13.86 -7.13 6.64
N LEU A 167 -14.79 -6.46 7.32
CA LEU A 167 -14.57 -5.87 8.62
C LEU A 167 -15.37 -6.67 9.66
N ASP A 168 -14.67 -7.34 10.59
CA ASP A 168 -15.28 -8.24 11.59
C ASP A 168 -15.81 -7.48 12.79
N TYR A 169 -15.38 -6.23 13.00
CA TYR A 169 -15.86 -5.44 14.12
C TYR A 169 -17.30 -4.94 13.87
N PRO A 170 -18.14 -4.86 14.91
CA PRO A 170 -19.49 -4.37 14.80
C PRO A 170 -19.51 -2.94 14.26
N LEU A 171 -20.29 -2.70 13.22
CA LEU A 171 -20.59 -1.35 12.75
C LEU A 171 -21.67 -0.76 13.67
N GLU A 172 -21.55 0.52 14.01
CA GLU A 172 -22.62 1.25 14.68
C GLU A 172 -23.80 1.30 13.71
N ASP A 173 -24.97 0.89 14.19
CA ASP A 173 -26.19 0.89 13.39
C ASP A 173 -26.66 2.34 13.16
N ASN A 174 -26.11 2.96 12.14
CA ASN A 174 -26.61 4.21 11.62
C ASN A 174 -27.73 3.85 10.65
N SER A 175 -28.96 3.86 11.11
CA SER A 175 -30.18 3.47 10.41
C SER A 175 -30.55 4.34 9.20
N ILE A 176 -29.59 4.71 8.36
CA ILE A 176 -29.85 5.31 7.06
C ILE A 176 -30.10 4.15 6.09
N THR A 177 -31.36 3.84 5.88
CA THR A 177 -31.78 2.93 4.81
C THR A 177 -31.89 3.74 3.54
N SER A 178 -31.15 3.37 2.50
CA SER A 178 -31.34 3.87 1.13
C SER A 178 -31.52 2.68 0.21
N ASP A 179 -32.48 2.79 -0.71
CA ASP A 179 -32.75 1.73 -1.69
C ASP A 179 -31.59 1.55 -2.68
N PHE A 180 -30.84 2.61 -2.88
CA PHE A 180 -29.66 2.61 -3.74
C PHE A 180 -28.55 3.50 -3.16
N TYR A 181 -27.31 2.99 -3.20
CA TYR A 181 -26.13 3.70 -2.71
C TYR A 181 -24.95 3.52 -3.66
N PHE A 182 -24.36 4.64 -4.11
CA PHE A 182 -23.20 4.64 -4.95
C PHE A 182 -22.11 5.55 -4.40
N ILE A 183 -20.89 5.00 -4.22
CA ILE A 183 -19.68 5.77 -3.98
C ILE A 183 -18.68 5.49 -5.09
N GLY A 184 -18.12 6.54 -5.68
CA GLY A 184 -17.10 6.42 -6.70
C GLY A 184 -16.49 7.75 -7.08
N SER A 185 -15.33 7.71 -7.73
CA SER A 185 -14.75 8.89 -8.35
C SER A 185 -15.61 9.35 -9.53
N HIS A 186 -15.76 10.66 -9.69
CA HIS A 186 -16.42 11.22 -10.86
C HIS A 186 -15.58 10.92 -12.11
N LEU A 187 -16.13 10.09 -12.99
CA LEU A 187 -15.61 9.81 -14.32
C LEU A 187 -16.74 10.03 -15.32
N SER A 188 -16.46 10.67 -16.45
CA SER A 188 -17.49 11.01 -17.46
C SER A 188 -18.28 9.80 -17.94
N ASP A 189 -17.60 8.68 -18.18
CA ASP A 189 -18.20 7.41 -18.59
C ASP A 189 -19.13 6.80 -17.53
N ARG A 190 -18.85 7.02 -16.24
CA ARG A 190 -19.72 6.57 -15.14
C ARG A 190 -20.93 7.47 -14.95
N GLN A 191 -20.79 8.76 -15.20
CA GLN A 191 -21.89 9.71 -15.09
C GLN A 191 -23.05 9.34 -16.02
N ASP A 192 -22.73 8.97 -17.25
CA ASP A 192 -23.73 8.56 -18.25
C ASP A 192 -24.52 7.30 -17.86
N VAL A 193 -23.93 6.44 -17.06
CA VAL A 193 -24.59 5.24 -16.51
C VAL A 193 -25.48 5.61 -15.33
N ILE A 194 -24.99 6.45 -14.40
CA ILE A 194 -25.73 6.81 -13.17
C ILE A 194 -26.97 7.65 -13.47
N ILE A 195 -26.91 8.54 -14.47
CA ILE A 195 -28.07 9.39 -14.87
C ILE A 195 -29.21 8.56 -15.50
N LYS A 196 -28.92 7.32 -15.93
CA LYS A 196 -29.93 6.43 -16.54
C LYS A 196 -30.70 5.60 -15.50
N PHE A 197 -30.35 5.66 -14.25
CA PHE A 197 -31.04 5.02 -13.11
C PHE A 197 -31.82 6.07 -12.34
#